data_99ace6be1feb3e3e9f613f5ba15bea0d
#
_entry.id   99ace6be1feb3e3e9f613f5ba15bea0d
#
_cell.length_a   1.000
_cell.length_b   1.000
_cell.length_c   1.000
_cell.angle_alpha   90.00
_cell.angle_beta   90.00
_cell.angle_gamma   90.00
#
_symmetry.space_group_name_H-M   'P 1'
#
loop_
_entity.id
_entity.type
_entity.pdbx_description
1 polymer ?
#
loop_
_entity_poly.entity_id
_entity_poly.type
_entity_poly.pdbx_seq_one_letter_code
_entity_poly.pdbx_strand_id
1 'polypeptide(L)'
;MKKLSILAVAIAAMTFAACGGNKGAQNVEQKDSVKSFEQEQIEASIKMHFDSIASELGKLKQLPVVTKDGSITLTKEEKQVKPDYLLDAAVADNAMTLSEKYRVLSAIEVDKEVAKLYEMPVEDYDKAIAKLAADINDPSFKAVDDAGNVYEATQALYDAMNENGRINFFWQIVASSLIEQLFVTSQNSDKFISAFTDDAASNVTFRIVLIQDALSRLMEYDPELAPVVEAIKPLEVLNATTVEEFKTQLNEAKGNIAASRNKLVNLGK
;
A
#
# COMPACT_ATOMS: atom_id res chain seq x y z
N MET A 1 17.63 10.11 19.97
CA MET A 1 17.65 10.19 18.50
C MET A 1 16.27 9.71 18.03
N LYS A 2 15.45 10.63 17.54
CA LYS A 2 14.07 10.33 17.13
C LYS A 2 14.13 9.66 15.77
N LYS A 3 13.89 8.35 15.71
CA LYS A 3 13.72 7.63 14.45
C LYS A 3 12.36 8.02 13.88
N LEU A 4 12.35 8.70 12.75
CA LEU A 4 11.16 9.03 12.00
C LEU A 4 10.57 7.73 11.45
N SER A 5 9.35 7.44 11.86
CA SER A 5 8.56 6.44 11.17
C SER A 5 7.92 7.11 9.95
N ILE A 6 8.47 6.90 8.79
CA ILE A 6 7.96 7.43 7.52
C ILE A 6 7.31 6.27 6.80
N LEU A 7 6.06 5.96 7.17
CA LEU A 7 5.39 4.86 6.47
C LEU A 7 3.87 4.93 6.46
N ALA A 8 3.38 5.69 5.55
CA ALA A 8 1.98 5.57 5.16
C ALA A 8 1.81 5.26 3.67
N VAL A 9 2.78 4.69 3.03
CA VAL A 9 2.73 3.93 1.77
C VAL A 9 4.01 3.12 1.56
N ALA A 10 4.96 3.25 2.42
CA ALA A 10 6.09 2.36 2.43
C ALA A 10 6.10 1.67 3.79
N ILE A 11 6.16 0.43 3.80
CA ILE A 11 6.24 -0.52 4.89
C ILE A 11 7.14 -0.02 6.02
N ALA A 12 6.71 -0.16 7.27
CA ALA A 12 7.49 0.21 8.44
C ALA A 12 8.89 -0.38 8.40
N ALA A 13 9.88 0.47 8.53
CA ALA A 13 11.26 0.07 8.70
C ALA A 13 11.39 -0.88 9.89
N MET A 14 11.51 -2.17 9.62
CA MET A 14 11.80 -3.16 10.63
C MET A 14 13.31 -3.27 10.80
N THR A 15 13.79 -2.88 11.96
CA THR A 15 15.17 -3.22 12.37
C THR A 15 15.25 -4.72 12.62
N PHE A 16 15.65 -5.50 11.64
CA PHE A 16 16.03 -6.89 11.86
C PHE A 16 17.45 -6.97 12.41
N ALA A 17 17.56 -7.38 13.68
CA ALA A 17 18.80 -7.95 14.19
C ALA A 17 18.98 -9.32 13.51
N ALA A 18 19.87 -9.39 12.53
CA ALA A 18 20.21 -10.63 11.86
C ALA A 18 20.97 -11.56 12.81
N CYS A 19 20.35 -12.66 13.22
CA CYS A 19 21.07 -13.83 13.68
C CYS A 19 21.28 -14.77 12.49
N GLY A 20 22.53 -15.03 12.19
CA GLY A 20 22.97 -15.82 11.06
C GLY A 20 22.61 -17.33 11.18
N GLY A 21 22.44 -17.95 10.02
CA GLY A 21 22.28 -19.38 9.86
C GLY A 21 22.40 -19.78 8.40
N ASN A 22 23.63 -20.16 8.03
CA ASN A 22 24.02 -20.70 6.73
C ASN A 22 23.38 -22.06 6.48
N LYS A 23 22.79 -22.32 5.28
CA LYS A 23 23.01 -23.49 4.40
C LYS A 23 21.93 -23.67 3.33
N GLY A 24 22.40 -23.92 2.11
CA GLY A 24 21.68 -24.68 1.10
C GLY A 24 21.32 -23.94 -0.17
N ALA A 25 22.34 -23.54 -0.97
CA ALA A 25 22.13 -23.21 -2.37
C ALA A 25 21.77 -24.47 -3.15
N GLN A 26 20.54 -24.63 -3.60
CA GLN A 26 20.22 -25.49 -4.73
C GLN A 26 20.38 -24.68 -6.01
N ASN A 27 21.42 -25.01 -6.77
CA ASN A 27 21.61 -24.57 -8.14
C ASN A 27 20.45 -25.07 -9.00
N VAL A 28 19.52 -24.18 -9.31
CA VAL A 28 18.65 -24.33 -10.47
C VAL A 28 19.46 -23.74 -11.63
N GLU A 29 19.98 -24.58 -12.51
CA GLU A 29 20.52 -24.16 -13.81
C GLU A 29 19.42 -23.41 -14.58
N GLN A 30 19.43 -22.11 -14.49
CA GLN A 30 18.66 -21.22 -15.35
C GLN A 30 19.29 -21.34 -16.74
N LYS A 31 18.65 -22.05 -17.65
CA LYS A 31 18.98 -21.98 -19.07
C LYS A 31 18.80 -20.51 -19.46
N ASP A 32 19.89 -19.81 -19.66
CA ASP A 32 19.93 -18.51 -20.33
C ASP A 32 19.42 -18.71 -21.76
N SER A 33 18.12 -18.58 -21.95
CA SER A 33 17.56 -18.41 -23.28
C SER A 33 17.94 -16.98 -23.73
N VAL A 34 18.79 -16.89 -24.76
CA VAL A 34 19.11 -15.62 -25.39
C VAL A 34 17.82 -15.00 -25.88
N LYS A 35 17.42 -13.89 -25.23
CA LYS A 35 16.23 -13.13 -25.61
C LYS A 35 16.44 -12.53 -27.00
N SER A 36 15.38 -12.47 -27.81
CA SER A 36 15.47 -11.76 -29.09
C SER A 36 15.56 -10.24 -28.83
N PHE A 37 16.17 -9.52 -29.79
CA PHE A 37 16.23 -8.05 -29.70
C PHE A 37 14.82 -7.41 -29.52
N GLU A 38 13.79 -7.95 -30.15
CA GLU A 38 12.42 -7.49 -30.01
C GLU A 38 11.89 -7.70 -28.59
N GLN A 39 12.19 -8.84 -27.94
CA GLN A 39 11.82 -9.10 -26.56
C GLN A 39 12.51 -8.12 -25.60
N GLU A 40 13.77 -7.83 -25.82
CA GLU A 40 14.52 -6.83 -25.02
C GLU A 40 13.92 -5.43 -25.17
N GLN A 41 13.50 -5.04 -26.40
CA GLN A 41 12.85 -3.76 -26.64
C GLN A 41 11.49 -3.65 -25.96
N ILE A 42 10.69 -4.70 -26.01
CA ILE A 42 9.37 -4.76 -25.33
C ILE A 42 9.56 -4.64 -23.82
N GLU A 43 10.47 -5.42 -23.22
CA GLU A 43 10.76 -5.38 -21.79
C GLU A 43 11.27 -3.99 -21.36
N ALA A 44 12.16 -3.37 -22.15
CA ALA A 44 12.65 -2.02 -21.88
C ALA A 44 11.53 -0.98 -21.94
N SER A 45 10.61 -1.09 -22.90
CA SER A 45 9.45 -0.19 -23.02
C SER A 45 8.49 -0.35 -21.85
N ILE A 46 8.20 -1.59 -21.45
CA ILE A 46 7.37 -1.90 -20.29
C ILE A 46 8.01 -1.33 -19.02
N LYS A 47 9.31 -1.58 -18.81
CA LYS A 47 10.04 -1.04 -17.67
C LYS A 47 9.96 0.48 -17.61
N MET A 48 10.26 1.18 -18.70
CA MET A 48 10.17 2.65 -18.75
C MET A 48 8.79 3.16 -18.39
N HIS A 49 7.73 2.47 -18.79
CA HIS A 49 6.36 2.84 -18.47
C HIS A 49 6.10 2.74 -16.97
N PHE A 50 6.48 1.62 -16.34
CA PHE A 50 6.31 1.43 -14.90
C PHE A 50 7.19 2.37 -14.07
N ASP A 51 8.43 2.63 -14.49
CA ASP A 51 9.32 3.61 -13.85
C ASP A 51 8.67 5.01 -13.84
N SER A 52 8.03 5.39 -14.95
CA SER A 52 7.31 6.66 -15.05
C SER A 52 6.11 6.73 -14.12
N ILE A 53 5.27 5.69 -14.09
CA ILE A 53 4.10 5.63 -13.20
C ILE A 53 4.53 5.66 -11.74
N ALA A 54 5.54 4.89 -11.34
CA ALA A 54 6.03 4.85 -9.97
C ALA A 54 6.60 6.20 -9.52
N SER A 55 7.34 6.87 -10.41
CA SER A 55 7.85 8.22 -10.15
C SER A 55 6.73 9.24 -9.95
N GLU A 56 5.68 9.22 -10.79
CA GLU A 56 4.52 10.10 -10.59
C GLU A 56 3.76 9.76 -9.31
N LEU A 57 3.56 8.47 -9.02
CA LEU A 57 2.89 8.02 -7.80
C LEU A 57 3.61 8.54 -6.54
N GLY A 58 4.94 8.49 -6.51
CA GLY A 58 5.74 8.97 -5.39
C GLY A 58 5.59 10.46 -5.12
N LYS A 59 5.33 11.28 -6.16
CA LYS A 59 5.14 12.72 -6.04
C LYS A 59 3.78 13.09 -5.43
N LEU A 60 2.79 12.19 -5.46
CA LEU A 60 1.45 12.45 -4.96
C LEU A 60 1.41 12.46 -3.44
N LYS A 61 0.78 13.47 -2.87
CA LYS A 61 0.57 13.56 -1.41
C LYS A 61 -0.28 12.40 -0.92
N GLN A 62 0.04 11.92 0.28
CA GLN A 62 -0.75 10.90 0.97
C GLN A 62 -2.08 11.45 1.44
N LEU A 63 -3.05 10.55 1.69
CA LEU A 63 -4.29 10.93 2.37
C LEU A 63 -3.95 11.39 3.80
N PRO A 64 -4.54 12.50 4.28
CA PRO A 64 -4.20 13.09 5.58
C PRO A 64 -4.37 12.15 6.78
N VAL A 65 -5.26 11.16 6.67
CA VAL A 65 -5.55 10.20 7.75
C VAL A 65 -4.33 9.36 8.17
N VAL A 66 -3.36 9.21 7.27
CA VAL A 66 -2.14 8.42 7.51
C VAL A 66 -0.85 9.26 7.55
N THR A 67 -0.95 10.56 7.36
CA THR A 67 0.23 11.43 7.41
C THR A 67 0.59 11.79 8.84
N LYS A 68 1.90 11.88 9.10
CA LYS A 68 2.43 12.25 10.42
C LYS A 68 2.72 13.74 10.58
N ASP A 69 2.41 14.53 9.58
CA ASP A 69 2.64 15.98 9.57
C ASP A 69 1.64 16.77 10.45
N GLY A 70 0.71 16.06 11.10
CA GLY A 70 -0.27 16.67 11.98
C GLY A 70 -1.45 17.31 11.24
N SER A 71 -1.67 16.96 9.98
CA SER A 71 -2.78 17.49 9.19
C SER A 71 -4.14 17.13 9.77
N ILE A 72 -4.24 16.03 10.53
CA ILE A 72 -5.44 15.66 11.28
C ILE A 72 -5.11 15.56 12.77
N THR A 73 -5.88 16.30 13.58
CA THR A 73 -5.78 16.25 15.03
C THR A 73 -7.14 15.93 15.62
N LEU A 74 -7.21 14.90 16.46
CA LEU A 74 -8.42 14.53 17.19
C LEU A 74 -8.47 15.23 18.54
N THR A 75 -9.65 15.70 18.93
CA THR A 75 -9.90 16.18 20.29
C THR A 75 -9.86 15.03 21.30
N LYS A 76 -9.86 15.34 22.60
CA LYS A 76 -9.90 14.29 23.63
C LYS A 76 -11.18 13.47 23.57
N GLU A 77 -12.29 14.11 23.26
CA GLU A 77 -13.62 13.49 23.14
C GLU A 77 -13.67 12.56 21.91
N GLU A 78 -13.12 13.00 20.77
CA GLU A 78 -13.03 12.18 19.56
C GLU A 78 -12.17 10.94 19.79
N LYS A 79 -11.06 11.07 20.53
CA LYS A 79 -10.19 9.93 20.87
C LYS A 79 -10.84 8.91 21.82
N GLN A 80 -11.87 9.27 22.55
CA GLN A 80 -12.62 8.33 23.41
C GLN A 80 -13.50 7.38 22.60
N VAL A 81 -13.98 7.82 21.44
CA VAL A 81 -14.78 6.98 20.53
C VAL A 81 -13.82 6.17 19.68
N LYS A 82 -13.42 5.00 20.20
CA LYS A 82 -12.49 4.13 19.47
C LYS A 82 -13.13 3.57 18.22
N PRO A 83 -12.42 3.58 17.07
CA PRO A 83 -12.92 2.98 15.84
C PRO A 83 -13.04 1.45 15.99
N ASP A 84 -14.19 0.90 15.61
CA ASP A 84 -14.50 -0.54 15.58
C ASP A 84 -14.36 -1.14 14.18
N TYR A 85 -14.01 -0.31 13.21
CA TYR A 85 -13.90 -0.67 11.79
C TYR A 85 -12.46 -1.04 11.36
N LEU A 86 -11.47 -0.87 12.23
CA LEU A 86 -10.10 -1.26 11.94
C LEU A 86 -9.98 -2.78 11.84
N LEU A 87 -9.03 -3.26 11.04
CA LEU A 87 -8.72 -4.69 10.97
C LEU A 87 -8.22 -5.19 12.33
N ASP A 88 -8.69 -6.36 12.71
CA ASP A 88 -8.05 -7.11 13.79
C ASP A 88 -6.65 -7.55 13.32
N ALA A 89 -5.62 -7.33 14.13
CA ALA A 89 -4.27 -7.75 13.81
C ALA A 89 -4.16 -9.26 13.53
N ALA A 90 -5.08 -10.07 14.07
CA ALA A 90 -5.16 -11.51 13.81
C ALA A 90 -5.49 -11.86 12.34
N VAL A 91 -5.93 -10.89 11.51
CA VAL A 91 -6.12 -11.13 10.06
C VAL A 91 -4.82 -11.58 9.39
N ALA A 92 -3.67 -11.22 9.94
CA ALA A 92 -2.35 -11.66 9.50
C ALA A 92 -2.19 -13.20 9.53
N ASP A 93 -2.90 -13.89 10.44
CA ASP A 93 -2.84 -15.35 10.55
C ASP A 93 -3.60 -16.08 9.42
N ASN A 94 -4.49 -15.37 8.74
CA ASN A 94 -5.31 -15.89 7.64
C ASN A 94 -4.65 -15.70 6.26
N ALA A 95 -3.57 -14.91 6.17
CA ALA A 95 -2.85 -14.67 4.92
C ALA A 95 -1.97 -15.87 4.55
N MET A 96 -2.45 -16.69 3.62
CA MET A 96 -1.80 -17.95 3.24
C MET A 96 -0.84 -17.79 2.07
N THR A 97 -1.21 -17.02 1.05
CA THR A 97 -0.38 -16.79 -0.13
C THR A 97 0.53 -15.60 0.06
N LEU A 98 1.60 -15.53 -0.73
CA LEU A 98 2.52 -14.38 -0.71
C LEU A 98 1.79 -13.08 -1.07
N SER A 99 0.92 -13.10 -2.07
CA SER A 99 0.08 -11.97 -2.47
C SER A 99 -0.82 -11.47 -1.32
N GLU A 100 -1.47 -12.38 -0.61
CA GLU A 100 -2.29 -12.04 0.56
C GLU A 100 -1.45 -11.39 1.66
N LYS A 101 -0.27 -11.95 1.96
CA LYS A 101 0.63 -11.41 2.99
C LYS A 101 1.05 -9.98 2.70
N TYR A 102 1.40 -9.65 1.46
CA TYR A 102 1.74 -8.27 1.08
C TYR A 102 0.56 -7.31 1.21
N ARG A 103 -0.64 -7.74 0.77
CA ARG A 103 -1.85 -6.91 0.87
C ARG A 103 -2.27 -6.67 2.32
N VAL A 104 -2.29 -7.71 3.14
CA VAL A 104 -2.62 -7.61 4.56
C VAL A 104 -1.59 -6.75 5.30
N LEU A 105 -0.29 -6.95 5.03
CA LEU A 105 0.77 -6.15 5.62
C LEU A 105 0.54 -4.66 5.39
N SER A 106 0.26 -4.26 4.15
CA SER A 106 0.05 -2.84 3.83
C SER A 106 -1.23 -2.26 4.44
N ALA A 107 -2.29 -3.05 4.54
CA ALA A 107 -3.55 -2.60 5.14
C ALA A 107 -3.43 -2.41 6.66
N ILE A 108 -2.83 -3.38 7.38
CA ILE A 108 -2.66 -3.26 8.84
C ILE A 108 -1.66 -2.17 9.23
N GLU A 109 -0.72 -1.79 8.35
CA GLU A 109 0.12 -0.60 8.58
C GLU A 109 -0.70 0.68 8.56
N VAL A 110 -1.65 0.81 7.64
CA VAL A 110 -2.59 1.95 7.61
C VAL A 110 -3.41 1.99 8.89
N ASP A 111 -3.99 0.87 9.29
CA ASP A 111 -4.82 0.78 10.49
C ASP A 111 -4.05 1.06 11.78
N LYS A 112 -2.79 0.62 11.85
CA LYS A 112 -1.89 0.96 12.96
C LYS A 112 -1.68 2.47 13.10
N GLU A 113 -1.48 3.19 11.98
CA GLU A 113 -1.33 4.66 12.05
C GLU A 113 -2.64 5.34 12.50
N VAL A 114 -3.78 4.81 12.06
CA VAL A 114 -5.10 5.28 12.55
C VAL A 114 -5.27 4.95 14.04
N ALA A 115 -4.91 3.75 14.47
CA ALA A 115 -4.95 3.37 15.90
C ALA A 115 -4.11 4.33 16.76
N LYS A 116 -2.92 4.72 16.30
CA LYS A 116 -2.08 5.72 16.96
C LYS A 116 -2.75 7.09 17.05
N LEU A 117 -3.45 7.52 15.98
CA LEU A 117 -4.19 8.78 15.99
C LEU A 117 -5.25 8.81 17.09
N TYR A 118 -5.89 7.67 17.38
CA TYR A 118 -6.85 7.49 18.45
C TYR A 118 -6.22 7.11 19.80
N GLU A 119 -4.89 7.09 19.92
CA GLU A 119 -4.19 6.65 21.14
C GLU A 119 -4.64 5.25 21.60
N MET A 120 -4.78 4.33 20.64
CA MET A 120 -5.05 2.91 20.91
C MET A 120 -3.72 2.15 21.05
N PRO A 121 -3.73 1.02 21.77
CA PRO A 121 -2.60 0.09 21.78
C PRO A 121 -2.28 -0.42 20.37
N VAL A 122 -1.00 -0.51 20.02
CA VAL A 122 -0.54 -0.95 18.69
C VAL A 122 0.37 -2.18 18.71
N GLU A 123 0.60 -2.74 19.89
CA GLU A 123 1.53 -3.85 20.10
C GLU A 123 1.14 -5.10 19.31
N ASP A 124 -0.15 -5.35 19.10
CA ASP A 124 -0.62 -6.51 18.33
C ASP A 124 -0.45 -6.27 16.83
N TYR A 125 -0.64 -5.03 16.35
CA TYR A 125 -0.26 -4.64 14.99
C TYR A 125 1.25 -4.80 14.76
N ASP A 126 2.09 -4.35 15.71
CA ASP A 126 3.55 -4.48 15.60
C ASP A 126 3.98 -5.95 15.48
N LYS A 127 3.38 -6.85 16.27
CA LYS A 127 3.64 -8.29 16.19
C LYS A 127 3.20 -8.89 14.86
N ALA A 128 2.00 -8.53 14.38
CA ALA A 128 1.45 -9.02 13.13
C ALA A 128 2.29 -8.57 11.93
N ILE A 129 2.71 -7.30 11.91
CA ILE A 129 3.58 -6.71 10.90
C ILE A 129 4.93 -7.44 10.90
N ALA A 130 5.56 -7.61 12.07
CA ALA A 130 6.83 -8.32 12.21
C ALA A 130 6.74 -9.77 11.70
N LYS A 131 5.65 -10.47 12.03
CA LYS A 131 5.39 -11.83 11.56
C LYS A 131 5.24 -11.89 10.04
N LEU A 132 4.38 -11.03 9.46
CA LEU A 132 4.17 -10.99 8.01
C LEU A 132 5.45 -10.69 7.25
N ALA A 133 6.23 -9.70 7.69
CA ALA A 133 7.48 -9.37 7.05
C ALA A 133 8.51 -10.50 7.14
N ALA A 134 8.59 -11.22 8.26
CA ALA A 134 9.43 -12.40 8.40
C ALA A 134 8.98 -13.54 7.48
N ASP A 135 7.67 -13.76 7.36
CA ASP A 135 7.08 -14.78 6.50
C ASP A 135 7.26 -14.46 5.00
N ILE A 136 7.17 -13.17 4.63
CA ILE A 136 7.42 -12.69 3.26
C ILE A 136 8.91 -12.78 2.92
N ASN A 137 9.77 -12.44 3.88
CA ASN A 137 11.23 -12.44 3.77
C ASN A 137 11.74 -11.73 2.49
N ASP A 138 11.23 -10.52 2.22
CA ASP A 138 11.63 -9.72 1.07
C ASP A 138 12.78 -8.78 1.41
N PRO A 139 13.95 -8.92 0.76
CA PRO A 139 15.08 -8.01 0.98
C PRO A 139 14.77 -6.56 0.59
N SER A 140 13.77 -6.33 -0.29
CA SER A 140 13.37 -5.00 -0.74
C SER A 140 12.87 -4.11 0.39
N PHE A 141 12.36 -4.69 1.49
CA PHE A 141 11.91 -3.91 2.64
C PHE A 141 13.02 -3.09 3.31
N LYS A 142 14.26 -3.53 3.19
CA LYS A 142 15.41 -2.79 3.73
C LYS A 142 15.70 -1.50 2.96
N ALA A 143 15.28 -1.43 1.71
CA ALA A 143 15.54 -0.26 0.86
C ALA A 143 14.86 1.02 1.38
N VAL A 144 13.81 0.89 2.21
CA VAL A 144 13.08 2.03 2.77
C VAL A 144 13.63 2.52 4.11
N ASP A 145 14.56 1.79 4.74
CA ASP A 145 15.08 2.11 6.08
C ASP A 145 15.82 3.46 6.13
N ASP A 146 16.49 3.82 5.05
CA ASP A 146 17.31 5.03 4.93
C ASP A 146 16.58 6.19 4.24
N ALA A 147 15.32 5.99 3.84
CA ALA A 147 14.55 7.02 3.14
C ALA A 147 14.23 8.21 4.03
N GLY A 148 14.50 9.41 3.54
CA GLY A 148 14.27 10.66 4.27
C GLY A 148 12.81 11.15 4.24
N ASN A 149 12.04 10.68 3.27
CA ASN A 149 10.64 11.06 3.05
C ASN A 149 9.87 9.98 2.28
N VAL A 150 8.54 10.18 2.15
CA VAL A 150 7.64 9.21 1.49
C VAL A 150 7.98 9.00 0.02
N TYR A 151 8.38 10.04 -0.70
CA TYR A 151 8.77 9.91 -2.11
C TYR A 151 9.99 8.98 -2.26
N GLU A 152 11.05 9.25 -1.48
CA GLU A 152 12.26 8.42 -1.46
C GLU A 152 11.96 6.98 -1.06
N ALA A 153 11.12 6.77 -0.04
CA ALA A 153 10.72 5.44 0.42
C ALA A 153 9.93 4.68 -0.66
N THR A 154 8.99 5.34 -1.33
CA THR A 154 8.19 4.75 -2.41
C THR A 154 9.07 4.37 -3.60
N GLN A 155 9.98 5.26 -4.00
CA GLN A 155 10.90 5.01 -5.10
C GLN A 155 11.89 3.89 -4.76
N ALA A 156 12.49 3.91 -3.56
CA ALA A 156 13.43 2.89 -3.13
C ALA A 156 12.78 1.49 -3.05
N LEU A 157 11.55 1.41 -2.56
CA LEU A 157 10.80 0.15 -2.55
C LEU A 157 10.50 -0.34 -3.96
N TYR A 158 10.04 0.56 -4.84
CA TYR A 158 9.78 0.24 -6.24
C TYR A 158 11.02 -0.32 -6.93
N ASP A 159 12.15 0.40 -6.83
CA ASP A 159 13.41 0.02 -7.48
C ASP A 159 13.88 -1.35 -6.97
N ALA A 160 13.89 -1.55 -5.65
CA ALA A 160 14.32 -2.81 -5.05
C ALA A 160 13.39 -3.98 -5.41
N MET A 161 12.08 -3.79 -5.41
CA MET A 161 11.13 -4.83 -5.81
C MET A 161 11.20 -5.14 -7.31
N ASN A 162 11.46 -4.13 -8.14
CA ASN A 162 11.66 -4.31 -9.58
C ASN A 162 12.95 -5.10 -9.85
N GLU A 163 14.05 -4.77 -9.19
CA GLU A 163 15.32 -5.51 -9.29
C GLU A 163 15.21 -6.96 -8.82
N ASN A 164 14.39 -7.22 -7.80
CA ASN A 164 14.15 -8.55 -7.24
C ASN A 164 13.06 -9.34 -7.98
N GLY A 165 12.50 -8.82 -9.09
CA GLY A 165 11.43 -9.47 -9.86
C GLY A 165 10.10 -9.55 -9.09
N ARG A 166 9.84 -8.59 -8.20
CA ARG A 166 8.65 -8.53 -7.33
C ARG A 166 7.75 -7.32 -7.60
N ILE A 167 7.84 -6.76 -8.77
CA ILE A 167 7.11 -5.55 -9.16
C ILE A 167 5.59 -5.70 -9.04
N ASN A 168 5.04 -6.89 -9.29
CA ASN A 168 3.63 -7.21 -9.11
C ASN A 168 3.17 -7.07 -7.65
N PHE A 169 4.03 -7.37 -6.67
CA PHE A 169 3.72 -7.19 -5.26
C PHE A 169 3.79 -5.72 -4.83
N PHE A 170 4.70 -4.92 -5.42
CA PHE A 170 4.70 -3.48 -5.19
C PHE A 170 3.32 -2.86 -5.49
N TRP A 171 2.76 -3.17 -6.66
CA TRP A 171 1.46 -2.62 -7.05
C TRP A 171 0.30 -3.15 -6.21
N GLN A 172 0.40 -4.38 -5.69
CA GLN A 172 -0.57 -4.92 -4.74
C GLN A 172 -0.51 -4.20 -3.38
N ILE A 173 0.68 -3.89 -2.87
CA ILE A 173 0.90 -3.07 -1.68
C ILE A 173 0.24 -1.71 -1.84
N VAL A 174 0.55 -1.02 -2.93
CA VAL A 174 0.05 0.33 -3.19
C VAL A 174 -1.47 0.36 -3.32
N ALA A 175 -2.04 -0.62 -4.04
CA ALA A 175 -3.50 -0.75 -4.20
C ALA A 175 -4.21 -1.02 -2.86
N SER A 176 -3.70 -1.98 -2.07
CA SER A 176 -4.30 -2.32 -0.78
C SER A 176 -4.19 -1.18 0.22
N SER A 177 -3.05 -0.51 0.27
CA SER A 177 -2.86 0.67 1.11
C SER A 177 -3.83 1.79 0.74
N LEU A 178 -4.02 2.06 -0.56
CA LEU A 178 -4.98 3.08 -1.02
C LEU A 178 -6.41 2.72 -0.64
N ILE A 179 -6.83 1.48 -0.86
CA ILE A 179 -8.18 1.02 -0.53
C ILE A 179 -8.43 1.13 0.98
N GLU A 180 -7.47 0.74 1.82
CA GLU A 180 -7.58 0.87 3.27
C GLU A 180 -7.67 2.33 3.71
N GLN A 181 -6.83 3.21 3.16
CA GLN A 181 -6.88 4.65 3.42
C GLN A 181 -8.24 5.25 3.03
N LEU A 182 -8.79 4.90 1.88
CA LEU A 182 -10.11 5.36 1.43
C LEU A 182 -11.21 4.80 2.33
N PHE A 183 -11.11 3.53 2.73
CA PHE A 183 -12.07 2.90 3.62
C PHE A 183 -12.12 3.65 4.96
N VAL A 184 -10.99 3.82 5.62
CA VAL A 184 -10.89 4.56 6.89
C VAL A 184 -11.41 5.99 6.74
N THR A 185 -10.99 6.69 5.68
CA THR A 185 -11.45 8.07 5.40
C THR A 185 -12.97 8.13 5.26
N SER A 186 -13.59 7.13 4.63
CA SER A 186 -15.06 7.05 4.45
C SER A 186 -15.83 6.81 5.75
N GLN A 187 -15.19 6.29 6.81
CA GLN A 187 -15.87 6.05 8.09
C GLN A 187 -16.18 7.35 8.85
N ASN A 188 -15.32 8.36 8.70
CA ASN A 188 -15.53 9.69 9.29
C ASN A 188 -15.03 10.77 8.29
N SER A 189 -15.74 10.89 7.17
CA SER A 189 -15.32 11.77 6.06
C SER A 189 -15.24 13.23 6.49
N ASP A 190 -16.15 13.72 7.33
CA ASP A 190 -16.13 15.10 7.81
C ASP A 190 -14.83 15.44 8.53
N LYS A 191 -14.33 14.51 9.33
CA LYS A 191 -13.09 14.71 10.09
C LYS A 191 -11.86 14.50 9.21
N PHE A 192 -11.80 13.39 8.50
CA PHE A 192 -10.61 13.00 7.76
C PHE A 192 -10.37 13.80 6.48
N ILE A 193 -11.44 14.39 5.91
CA ILE A 193 -11.33 15.29 4.75
C ILE A 193 -11.14 16.75 5.18
N SER A 194 -11.28 17.09 6.46
CA SER A 194 -11.16 18.48 6.94
C SER A 194 -9.82 19.15 6.62
N ALA A 195 -8.76 18.37 6.42
CA ALA A 195 -7.43 18.84 6.05
C ALA A 195 -7.14 18.74 4.53
N PHE A 196 -8.12 18.33 3.71
CA PHE A 196 -7.92 18.23 2.26
C PHE A 196 -7.90 19.61 1.63
N THR A 197 -7.17 19.68 0.52
CA THR A 197 -7.24 20.73 -0.48
C THR A 197 -7.75 20.14 -1.79
N ASP A 198 -8.15 20.97 -2.74
CA ASP A 198 -8.55 20.51 -4.07
C ASP A 198 -7.41 19.75 -4.77
N ASP A 199 -6.15 20.18 -4.56
CA ASP A 199 -4.98 19.43 -5.01
C ASP A 199 -4.92 18.02 -4.39
N ALA A 200 -5.26 17.87 -3.11
CA ALA A 200 -5.27 16.57 -2.46
C ALA A 200 -6.37 15.66 -3.02
N ALA A 201 -7.56 16.21 -3.29
CA ALA A 201 -8.64 15.47 -3.94
C ALA A 201 -8.24 15.01 -5.36
N SER A 202 -7.67 15.89 -6.15
CA SER A 202 -7.15 15.57 -7.49
C SER A 202 -6.03 14.53 -7.45
N ASN A 203 -5.16 14.59 -6.43
CA ASN A 203 -4.08 13.62 -6.23
C ASN A 203 -4.62 12.21 -5.93
N VAL A 204 -5.72 12.08 -5.19
CA VAL A 204 -6.35 10.77 -4.96
C VAL A 204 -6.89 10.19 -6.26
N THR A 205 -7.62 11.00 -7.03
CA THR A 205 -8.11 10.63 -8.36
C THR A 205 -6.96 10.14 -9.25
N PHE A 206 -5.89 10.92 -9.35
CA PHE A 206 -4.76 10.56 -10.20
C PHE A 206 -4.04 9.30 -9.72
N ARG A 207 -3.92 9.11 -8.40
CA ARG A 207 -3.37 7.87 -7.80
C ARG A 207 -4.17 6.64 -8.21
N ILE A 208 -5.50 6.70 -8.18
CA ILE A 208 -6.37 5.59 -8.62
C ILE A 208 -6.07 5.25 -10.08
N VAL A 209 -6.02 6.24 -10.96
CA VAL A 209 -5.75 6.04 -12.39
C VAL A 209 -4.38 5.39 -12.62
N LEU A 210 -3.33 5.88 -11.96
CA LEU A 210 -1.98 5.32 -12.11
C LEU A 210 -1.90 3.86 -11.65
N ILE A 211 -2.53 3.53 -10.51
CA ILE A 211 -2.53 2.16 -9.99
C ILE A 211 -3.33 1.23 -10.92
N GLN A 212 -4.47 1.68 -11.43
CA GLN A 212 -5.27 0.90 -12.38
C GLN A 212 -4.53 0.63 -13.68
N ASP A 213 -3.86 1.64 -14.24
CA ASP A 213 -3.07 1.46 -15.47
C ASP A 213 -1.94 0.44 -15.25
N ALA A 214 -1.18 0.58 -14.15
CA ALA A 214 -0.11 -0.35 -13.82
C ALA A 214 -0.61 -1.78 -13.63
N LEU A 215 -1.65 -1.98 -12.81
CA LEU A 215 -2.21 -3.31 -12.54
C LEU A 215 -2.82 -3.95 -13.78
N SER A 216 -3.53 -3.18 -14.62
CA SER A 216 -4.13 -3.69 -15.84
C SER A 216 -3.09 -4.19 -16.83
N ARG A 217 -1.96 -3.49 -16.95
CA ARG A 217 -0.86 -3.91 -17.81
C ARG A 217 -0.11 -5.12 -17.24
N LEU A 218 0.12 -5.15 -15.93
CA LEU A 218 0.77 -6.29 -15.29
C LEU A 218 -0.06 -7.55 -15.35
N MET A 219 -1.40 -7.43 -15.31
CA MET A 219 -2.31 -8.57 -15.42
C MET A 219 -2.16 -9.34 -16.74
N GLU A 220 -1.67 -8.69 -17.80
CA GLU A 220 -1.35 -9.38 -19.07
C GLU A 220 -0.21 -10.41 -18.91
N TYR A 221 0.66 -10.21 -17.92
CA TYR A 221 1.82 -11.07 -17.62
C TYR A 221 1.61 -11.91 -16.36
N ASP A 222 0.80 -11.44 -15.43
CA ASP A 222 0.48 -12.09 -14.15
C ASP A 222 -1.04 -12.12 -13.91
N PRO A 223 -1.74 -13.15 -14.41
CA PRO A 223 -3.19 -13.28 -14.23
C PRO A 223 -3.65 -13.37 -12.77
N GLU A 224 -2.74 -13.67 -11.80
CA GLU A 224 -3.07 -13.69 -10.38
C GLU A 224 -3.40 -12.28 -9.83
N LEU A 225 -3.11 -11.23 -10.59
CA LEU A 225 -3.50 -9.85 -10.26
C LEU A 225 -4.99 -9.55 -10.52
N ALA A 226 -5.72 -10.42 -11.22
CA ALA A 226 -7.13 -10.18 -11.56
C ALA A 226 -8.00 -9.79 -10.34
N PRO A 227 -7.90 -10.43 -9.15
CA PRO A 227 -8.67 -10.02 -7.98
C PRO A 227 -8.35 -8.60 -7.51
N VAL A 228 -7.11 -8.14 -7.69
CA VAL A 228 -6.68 -6.78 -7.30
C VAL A 228 -7.21 -5.75 -8.29
N VAL A 229 -7.12 -6.04 -9.59
CA VAL A 229 -7.71 -5.20 -10.66
C VAL A 229 -9.22 -5.05 -10.45
N GLU A 230 -9.92 -6.16 -10.19
CA GLU A 230 -11.36 -6.13 -9.90
C GLU A 230 -11.71 -5.38 -8.62
N ALA A 231 -10.84 -5.38 -7.62
CA ALA A 231 -11.07 -4.66 -6.38
C ALA A 231 -10.89 -3.14 -6.55
N ILE A 232 -9.95 -2.70 -7.37
CA ILE A 232 -9.70 -1.26 -7.56
C ILE A 232 -10.63 -0.61 -8.58
N LYS A 233 -11.16 -1.39 -9.53
CA LYS A 233 -12.04 -0.89 -10.59
C LYS A 233 -13.25 -0.06 -10.10
N PRO A 234 -13.99 -0.47 -9.04
CA PRO A 234 -15.11 0.32 -8.54
C PRO A 234 -14.72 1.71 -8.01
N LEU A 235 -13.43 1.98 -7.79
CA LEU A 235 -12.94 3.29 -7.32
C LEU A 235 -12.86 4.34 -8.44
N GLU A 236 -13.09 3.97 -9.71
CA GLU A 236 -13.16 4.91 -10.84
C GLU A 236 -14.22 6.01 -10.66
N VAL A 237 -15.21 5.78 -9.81
CA VAL A 237 -16.21 6.79 -9.46
C VAL A 237 -15.62 7.96 -8.66
N LEU A 238 -14.45 7.77 -8.04
CA LEU A 238 -13.70 8.80 -7.32
C LEU A 238 -12.84 9.58 -8.32
N ASN A 239 -13.46 10.50 -9.05
CA ASN A 239 -12.82 11.30 -10.10
C ASN A 239 -12.90 12.81 -9.81
N ALA A 240 -12.97 13.17 -8.54
CA ALA A 240 -13.12 14.54 -8.07
C ALA A 240 -11.90 15.41 -8.35
N THR A 241 -12.16 16.68 -8.58
CA THR A 241 -11.14 17.74 -8.72
C THR A 241 -11.22 18.76 -7.57
N THR A 242 -12.28 18.69 -6.76
CA THR A 242 -12.48 19.53 -5.58
C THR A 242 -12.75 18.70 -4.34
N VAL A 243 -12.51 19.28 -3.16
CA VAL A 243 -12.77 18.62 -1.86
C VAL A 243 -14.24 18.26 -1.71
N GLU A 244 -15.15 19.13 -2.13
CA GLU A 244 -16.59 18.93 -2.00
C GLU A 244 -17.08 17.76 -2.87
N GLU A 245 -16.62 17.71 -4.12
CA GLU A 245 -16.89 16.58 -5.01
C GLU A 245 -16.33 15.28 -4.43
N PHE A 246 -15.07 15.31 -3.95
CA PHE A 246 -14.42 14.14 -3.37
C PHE A 246 -15.20 13.60 -2.17
N LYS A 247 -15.63 14.48 -1.27
CA LYS A 247 -16.43 14.10 -0.10
C LYS A 247 -17.76 13.45 -0.50
N THR A 248 -18.44 14.04 -1.48
CA THR A 248 -19.71 13.50 -2.01
C THR A 248 -19.50 12.11 -2.60
N GLN A 249 -18.55 11.98 -3.55
CA GLN A 249 -18.24 10.72 -4.22
C GLN A 249 -17.75 9.64 -3.23
N LEU A 250 -16.93 10.01 -2.24
CA LEU A 250 -16.44 9.09 -1.22
C LEU A 250 -17.59 8.50 -0.39
N ASN A 251 -18.55 9.34 0.01
CA ASN A 251 -19.72 8.90 0.77
C ASN A 251 -20.63 7.98 -0.08
N GLU A 252 -20.83 8.30 -1.33
CA GLU A 252 -21.60 7.47 -2.27
C GLU A 252 -20.91 6.14 -2.57
N ALA A 253 -19.58 6.14 -2.67
CA ALA A 253 -18.77 4.96 -2.95
C ALA A 253 -18.47 4.10 -1.71
N LYS A 254 -18.90 4.48 -0.49
CA LYS A 254 -18.54 3.80 0.76
C LYS A 254 -18.78 2.29 0.72
N GLY A 255 -19.89 1.85 0.15
CA GLY A 255 -20.21 0.43 -0.02
C GLY A 255 -19.25 -0.29 -0.97
N ASN A 256 -18.88 0.35 -2.08
CA ASN A 256 -17.94 -0.19 -3.06
C ASN A 256 -16.54 -0.29 -2.45
N ILE A 257 -16.10 0.73 -1.71
CA ILE A 257 -14.79 0.74 -1.03
C ILE A 257 -14.72 -0.38 0.01
N ALA A 258 -15.77 -0.56 0.81
CA ALA A 258 -15.85 -1.67 1.76
C ALA A 258 -15.80 -3.05 1.07
N ALA A 259 -16.49 -3.22 -0.05
CA ALA A 259 -16.44 -4.45 -0.83
C ALA A 259 -15.05 -4.69 -1.43
N SER A 260 -14.39 -3.65 -1.95
CA SER A 260 -13.01 -3.71 -2.45
C SER A 260 -12.03 -4.12 -1.35
N ARG A 261 -12.13 -3.50 -0.17
CA ARG A 261 -11.35 -3.87 1.02
C ARG A 261 -11.51 -5.34 1.37
N ASN A 262 -12.77 -5.80 1.46
CA ASN A 262 -13.07 -7.19 1.82
C ASN A 262 -12.47 -8.20 0.84
N LYS A 263 -12.45 -7.89 -0.46
CA LYS A 263 -11.80 -8.74 -1.47
C LYS A 263 -10.29 -8.89 -1.26
N LEU A 264 -9.62 -7.83 -0.78
CA LEU A 264 -8.15 -7.81 -0.72
C LEU A 264 -7.58 -8.27 0.61
N VAL A 265 -8.24 -7.96 1.73
CA VAL A 265 -7.64 -8.14 3.06
C VAL A 265 -8.51 -8.91 4.05
N ASN A 266 -9.80 -9.12 3.77
CA ASN A 266 -10.69 -9.88 4.65
C ASN A 266 -10.75 -11.35 4.22
N LEU A 267 -9.62 -12.03 4.39
CA LEU A 267 -9.37 -13.38 3.90
C LEU A 267 -10.23 -14.39 4.66
N GLY A 268 -11.31 -14.85 4.06
CA GLY A 268 -12.00 -16.07 4.47
C GLY A 268 -12.95 -15.95 5.67
N LYS A 269 -13.60 -14.81 5.83
CA LYS A 269 -14.81 -14.74 6.68
C LYS A 269 -16.06 -14.75 5.86
#